data_cdc5a04315667a7c1d54b7d53628874c
#
_entry.id   cdc5a04315667a7c1d54b7d53628874c
#
_cell.length_a   1.000
_cell.length_b   1.000
_cell.length_c   1.000
_cell.angle_alpha   90.00
_cell.angle_beta   90.00
_cell.angle_gamma   90.00
#
_symmetry.space_group_name_H-M   'P 1'
#
loop_
_entity.id
_entity.type
_entity.pdbx_description
1 polymer ?
#
loop_
_entity_poly.entity_id
_entity_poly.type
_entity_poly.pdbx_seq_one_letter_code
_entity_poly.pdbx_strand_id
1 'polypeptide(L)'
;MIEVQFIGSGDAFGSGGRFQTCVLLHGADRPLLIDCGASSLIAMKRLGIDPSTIKAVVLTHLHGDHFAGIPFLILDGQFSGRTAPLTIAGPPSTRERIESAMEVLFPGSTKINRRFSVDFVELVDGRAVRVGPAEVTALGVEHASGAPPFAVRVEYGGKTVSYSGDTQWTDALRKAAEGADLFIAEAYFFEKQIKYHLDFRTLQAHRSELRCRRMVLTHLSADMLRHRSEVDVECAEDGTIISL
;
A
#
# COMPACT_ATOMS: atom_id res chain seq x y z
N MET A 1 20.67 -1.67 -5.12
CA MET A 1 19.79 -2.75 -4.64
C MET A 1 18.59 -2.09 -4.00
N ILE A 2 17.40 -2.46 -4.39
CA ILE A 2 16.13 -1.97 -3.83
C ILE A 2 15.54 -3.11 -3.03
N GLU A 3 15.01 -2.81 -1.87
CA GLU A 3 14.32 -3.76 -1.02
C GLU A 3 12.85 -3.35 -0.87
N VAL A 4 11.99 -4.36 -0.96
CA VAL A 4 10.54 -4.24 -0.72
C VAL A 4 10.25 -5.02 0.56
N GLN A 5 9.84 -4.31 1.62
CA GLN A 5 9.53 -4.90 2.91
C GLN A 5 8.05 -4.78 3.23
N PHE A 6 7.42 -5.90 3.53
CA PHE A 6 6.03 -5.94 4.00
C PHE A 6 5.97 -5.60 5.48
N ILE A 7 5.66 -4.34 5.81
CA ILE A 7 5.47 -3.88 7.19
C ILE A 7 4.20 -4.50 7.77
N GLY A 8 3.16 -4.58 6.95
CA GLY A 8 1.91 -5.27 7.20
C GLY A 8 1.42 -5.93 5.93
N SER A 9 1.10 -7.22 6.03
CA SER A 9 0.67 -8.10 4.93
C SER A 9 -0.77 -8.59 5.09
N GLY A 10 -1.46 -8.14 6.14
CA GLY A 10 -2.80 -8.58 6.50
C GLY A 10 -3.91 -7.79 5.82
N ASP A 11 -5.10 -8.32 5.96
CA ASP A 11 -6.37 -7.72 5.56
C ASP A 11 -6.86 -6.68 6.59
N ALA A 12 -8.05 -6.11 6.35
CA ALA A 12 -8.69 -5.13 7.22
C ALA A 12 -8.88 -5.60 8.67
N PHE A 13 -9.01 -6.90 8.88
CA PHE A 13 -9.36 -7.51 10.16
C PHE A 13 -8.18 -8.16 10.87
N GLY A 14 -6.97 -8.11 10.28
CA GLY A 14 -5.77 -8.69 10.86
C GLY A 14 -5.80 -10.22 10.91
N SER A 15 -6.33 -10.86 9.88
CA SER A 15 -6.39 -12.31 9.77
C SER A 15 -5.01 -12.95 10.00
N GLY A 16 -4.98 -13.98 10.86
CA GLY A 16 -3.73 -14.62 11.25
C GLY A 16 -2.83 -13.78 12.17
N GLY A 17 -3.35 -12.71 12.79
CA GLY A 17 -2.59 -11.79 13.65
C GLY A 17 -1.70 -10.81 12.90
N ARG A 18 -1.91 -10.65 11.59
CA ARG A 18 -1.10 -9.80 10.72
C ARG A 18 -1.46 -8.33 10.84
N PHE A 19 -0.47 -7.47 10.63
CA PHE A 19 -0.69 -6.03 10.51
C PHE A 19 -1.35 -5.69 9.18
N GLN A 20 -2.15 -4.63 9.19
CA GLN A 20 -2.84 -4.11 8.00
C GLN A 20 -1.86 -3.61 6.95
N THR A 21 -2.32 -3.53 5.71
CA THR A 21 -1.51 -3.26 4.52
C THR A 21 -0.56 -2.07 4.68
N CYS A 22 0.72 -2.35 4.55
CA CYS A 22 1.78 -1.34 4.48
C CYS A 22 3.03 -1.96 3.86
N VAL A 23 3.47 -1.46 2.71
CA VAL A 23 4.66 -1.96 2.00
C VAL A 23 5.69 -0.84 1.92
N LEU A 24 6.90 -1.11 2.40
CA LEU A 24 8.03 -0.18 2.39
C LEU A 24 8.94 -0.49 1.19
N LEU A 25 9.21 0.53 0.37
CA LEU A 25 10.26 0.52 -0.62
C LEU A 25 11.45 1.32 -0.09
N HIS A 26 12.60 0.69 0.01
CA HIS A 26 13.83 1.36 0.45
C HIS A 26 15.07 0.86 -0.30
N GLY A 27 16.17 1.61 -0.21
CA GLY A 27 17.42 1.34 -0.93
C GLY A 27 18.35 2.55 -0.89
N ALA A 28 18.97 2.89 -2.01
CA ALA A 28 19.86 4.05 -2.12
C ALA A 28 19.13 5.40 -1.94
N ASP A 29 17.84 5.42 -2.26
CA ASP A 29 16.99 6.59 -2.17
C ASP A 29 16.20 6.64 -0.85
N ARG A 30 15.41 7.69 -0.71
CA ARG A 30 14.59 7.94 0.48
C ARG A 30 13.41 6.99 0.55
N PRO A 31 13.10 6.38 1.72
CA PRO A 31 12.02 5.41 1.86
C PRO A 31 10.64 5.95 1.48
N LEU A 32 9.85 5.07 0.84
CA LEU A 32 8.49 5.33 0.41
C LEU A 32 7.59 4.18 0.87
N LEU A 33 6.37 4.49 1.32
CA LEU A 33 5.33 3.50 1.63
C LEU A 33 4.33 3.39 0.47
N ILE A 34 3.89 2.17 0.18
CA ILE A 34 2.63 1.91 -0.52
C ILE A 34 1.64 1.47 0.55
N ASP A 35 0.58 2.24 0.71
CA ASP A 35 -0.40 2.18 1.78
C ASP A 35 0.19 2.33 3.22
N CYS A 36 -0.67 2.67 4.16
CA CYS A 36 -0.34 2.90 5.55
C CYS A 36 -1.59 2.64 6.41
N GLY A 37 -1.95 1.37 6.63
CA GLY A 37 -3.09 0.97 7.43
C GLY A 37 -2.95 1.37 8.91
N ALA A 38 -4.02 1.27 9.69
CA ALA A 38 -4.08 1.76 11.07
C ALA A 38 -3.00 1.17 12.00
N SER A 39 -2.54 -0.04 11.74
CA SER A 39 -1.51 -0.72 12.54
C SER A 39 -0.06 -0.42 12.09
N SER A 40 0.13 0.32 10.98
CA SER A 40 1.45 0.49 10.33
C SER A 40 2.51 1.13 11.23
N LEU A 41 2.14 2.14 12.02
CA LEU A 41 3.10 2.80 12.92
C LEU A 41 3.64 1.84 13.99
N ILE A 42 2.78 1.02 14.56
CA ILE A 42 3.16 -0.01 15.55
C ILE A 42 4.04 -1.06 14.89
N ALA A 43 3.67 -1.51 13.68
CA ALA A 43 4.43 -2.49 12.92
C ALA A 43 5.83 -1.97 12.57
N MET A 44 5.97 -0.73 12.07
CA MET A 44 7.28 -0.12 11.81
C MET A 44 8.17 -0.12 13.05
N LYS A 45 7.65 0.33 14.22
CA LYS A 45 8.41 0.35 15.47
C LYS A 45 8.83 -1.06 15.93
N ARG A 46 7.96 -2.07 15.76
CA ARG A 46 8.31 -3.47 16.06
C ARG A 46 9.41 -4.03 15.17
N LEU A 47 9.43 -3.62 13.90
CA LEU A 47 10.45 -4.02 12.92
C LEU A 47 11.72 -3.16 12.99
N GLY A 48 11.82 -2.21 13.94
CA GLY A 48 12.98 -1.34 14.10
C GLY A 48 13.11 -0.26 13.02
N ILE A 49 12.03 0.04 12.29
CA ILE A 49 12.02 1.07 11.26
C ILE A 49 11.65 2.41 11.90
N ASP A 50 12.49 3.42 11.70
CA ASP A 50 12.22 4.79 12.16
C ASP A 50 11.18 5.46 11.23
N PRO A 51 9.95 5.76 11.71
CA PRO A 51 8.91 6.38 10.91
C PRO A 51 9.30 7.78 10.40
N SER A 52 10.24 8.47 11.04
CA SER A 52 10.69 9.80 10.63
C SER A 52 11.47 9.77 9.31
N THR A 53 11.98 8.61 8.91
CA THR A 53 12.72 8.43 7.64
C THR A 53 11.80 8.40 6.42
N ILE A 54 10.53 8.04 6.57
CA ILE A 54 9.56 7.94 5.47
C ILE A 54 9.38 9.30 4.81
N LYS A 55 9.57 9.37 3.50
CA LYS A 55 9.48 10.63 2.73
C LYS A 55 8.19 10.76 1.94
N ALA A 56 7.62 9.63 1.55
CA ALA A 56 6.38 9.63 0.79
C ALA A 56 5.50 8.42 1.15
N VAL A 57 4.20 8.59 0.95
CA VAL A 57 3.19 7.52 1.03
C VAL A 57 2.36 7.58 -0.24
N VAL A 58 2.17 6.45 -0.89
CA VAL A 58 1.28 6.28 -2.04
C VAL A 58 0.09 5.45 -1.59
N LEU A 59 -1.12 6.00 -1.67
CA LEU A 59 -2.35 5.32 -1.29
C LEU A 59 -3.04 4.75 -2.52
N THR A 60 -3.41 3.48 -2.45
CA THR A 60 -4.21 2.81 -3.47
C THR A 60 -5.67 3.25 -3.40
N HIS A 61 -6.23 3.31 -2.20
CA HIS A 61 -7.61 3.72 -1.92
C HIS A 61 -7.79 4.18 -0.47
N LEU A 62 -9.01 4.58 -0.10
CA LEU A 62 -9.29 5.28 1.17
C LEU A 62 -10.08 4.44 2.18
N HIS A 63 -9.83 3.11 2.28
CA HIS A 63 -10.26 2.30 3.42
C HIS A 63 -9.27 2.38 4.58
N GLY A 64 -9.75 2.19 5.81
CA GLY A 64 -8.96 2.41 7.03
C GLY A 64 -7.73 1.51 7.16
N ASP A 65 -7.79 0.31 6.63
CA ASP A 65 -6.67 -0.64 6.58
C ASP A 65 -5.59 -0.30 5.55
N HIS A 66 -5.80 0.76 4.74
CA HIS A 66 -4.84 1.29 3.78
C HIS A 66 -4.38 2.72 4.09
N PHE A 67 -5.19 3.57 4.77
CA PHE A 67 -4.78 4.95 5.02
C PHE A 67 -4.79 5.39 6.49
N ALA A 68 -5.51 4.68 7.39
CA ALA A 68 -5.77 5.21 8.74
C ALA A 68 -4.54 5.22 9.67
N GLY A 69 -3.40 4.71 9.23
CA GLY A 69 -2.11 4.89 9.91
C GLY A 69 -1.50 6.27 9.70
N ILE A 70 -1.91 7.02 8.67
CA ILE A 70 -1.35 8.33 8.33
C ILE A 70 -1.56 9.37 9.42
N PRO A 71 -2.75 9.53 10.05
CA PRO A 71 -2.94 10.41 11.20
C PRO A 71 -1.92 10.16 12.31
N PHE A 72 -1.66 8.91 12.64
CA PHE A 72 -0.68 8.51 13.64
C PHE A 72 0.76 8.80 13.19
N LEU A 73 1.10 8.56 11.92
CA LEU A 73 2.42 8.84 11.35
C LEU A 73 2.73 10.35 11.38
N ILE A 74 1.76 11.19 11.03
CA ILE A 74 1.90 12.65 11.09
C ILE A 74 2.10 13.11 12.53
N LEU A 75 1.30 12.58 13.46
CA LEU A 75 1.36 12.96 14.86
C LEU A 75 2.66 12.48 15.53
N ASP A 76 3.07 11.23 15.28
CA ASP A 76 4.36 10.69 15.74
C ASP A 76 5.54 11.56 15.24
N GLY A 77 5.53 11.98 13.97
CA GLY A 77 6.52 12.86 13.40
C GLY A 77 6.62 14.20 14.13
N GLN A 78 5.50 14.75 14.61
CA GLN A 78 5.48 15.97 15.40
C GLN A 78 6.17 15.78 16.76
N PHE A 79 5.87 14.67 17.46
CA PHE A 79 6.45 14.38 18.78
C PHE A 79 7.90 13.90 18.71
N SER A 80 8.29 13.21 17.63
CA SER A 80 9.66 12.75 17.40
C SER A 80 10.59 13.84 16.85
N GLY A 81 10.08 15.06 16.61
CA GLY A 81 10.88 16.19 16.13
C GLY A 81 11.24 16.12 14.64
N ARG A 82 10.41 15.46 13.84
CA ARG A 82 10.56 15.42 12.38
C ARG A 82 10.61 16.83 11.79
N THR A 83 11.57 17.07 10.89
CA THR A 83 11.71 18.33 10.12
C THR A 83 11.58 18.11 8.62
N ALA A 84 11.80 16.88 8.15
CA ALA A 84 11.72 16.55 6.74
C ALA A 84 10.27 16.48 6.25
N PRO A 85 9.95 17.04 5.08
CA PRO A 85 8.61 16.97 4.49
C PRO A 85 8.09 15.53 4.36
N LEU A 86 6.77 15.38 4.38
CA LEU A 86 6.05 14.14 4.05
C LEU A 86 5.14 14.40 2.87
N THR A 87 5.36 13.69 1.75
CA THR A 87 4.47 13.74 0.59
C THR A 87 3.48 12.58 0.67
N ILE A 88 2.19 12.85 0.52
CA ILE A 88 1.13 11.83 0.48
C ILE A 88 0.45 11.92 -0.87
N ALA A 89 0.53 10.86 -1.66
CA ALA A 89 -0.18 10.73 -2.92
C ALA A 89 -1.33 9.74 -2.78
N GLY A 90 -2.47 10.04 -3.39
CA GLY A 90 -3.63 9.15 -3.33
C GLY A 90 -4.78 9.61 -4.21
N PRO A 91 -5.91 8.92 -4.17
CA PRO A 91 -7.11 9.30 -4.92
C PRO A 91 -7.60 10.71 -4.60
N PRO A 92 -8.49 11.29 -5.41
CA PRO A 92 -9.23 12.49 -5.05
C PRO A 92 -9.81 12.42 -3.62
N SER A 93 -9.83 13.55 -2.91
CA SER A 93 -10.26 13.67 -1.52
C SER A 93 -9.37 13.00 -0.45
N THR A 94 -8.14 12.62 -0.80
CA THR A 94 -7.17 12.05 0.16
C THR A 94 -6.86 13.04 1.29
N ARG A 95 -6.63 14.32 0.98
CA ARG A 95 -6.35 15.35 2.00
C ARG A 95 -7.53 15.46 2.98
N GLU A 96 -8.72 15.67 2.46
CA GLU A 96 -9.93 15.87 3.27
C GLU A 96 -10.23 14.66 4.16
N ARG A 97 -10.03 13.45 3.64
CA ARG A 97 -10.23 12.21 4.38
C ARG A 97 -9.24 12.08 5.53
N ILE A 98 -7.97 12.37 5.30
CA ILE A 98 -6.93 12.31 6.33
C ILE A 98 -7.15 13.40 7.38
N GLU A 99 -7.43 14.65 6.99
CA GLU A 99 -7.70 15.75 7.91
C GLU A 99 -8.95 15.46 8.76
N SER A 100 -10.01 14.92 8.17
CA SER A 100 -11.20 14.50 8.91
C SER A 100 -10.90 13.39 9.92
N ALA A 101 -10.10 12.38 9.52
CA ALA A 101 -9.67 11.32 10.43
C ALA A 101 -8.81 11.87 11.57
N MET A 102 -7.92 12.82 11.29
CA MET A 102 -7.11 13.49 12.33
C MET A 102 -7.99 14.23 13.34
N GLU A 103 -9.02 14.95 12.89
CA GLU A 103 -9.92 15.67 13.79
C GLU A 103 -10.79 14.74 14.63
N VAL A 104 -11.20 13.58 14.09
CA VAL A 104 -11.95 12.56 14.84
C VAL A 104 -11.08 11.87 15.89
N LEU A 105 -9.85 11.50 15.52
CA LEU A 105 -8.94 10.76 16.39
C LEU A 105 -8.21 11.65 17.39
N PHE A 106 -7.83 12.87 16.97
CA PHE A 106 -7.03 13.83 17.73
C PHE A 106 -7.56 15.25 17.49
N PRO A 107 -8.67 15.66 18.14
CA PRO A 107 -9.33 16.94 17.90
C PRO A 107 -8.35 18.13 18.01
N GLY A 108 -8.35 19.02 17.01
CA GLY A 108 -7.46 20.17 16.90
C GLY A 108 -6.09 19.87 16.30
N SER A 109 -5.77 18.62 15.99
CA SER A 109 -4.44 18.25 15.49
C SER A 109 -4.13 18.80 14.09
N THR A 110 -5.12 19.10 13.27
CA THR A 110 -4.91 19.71 11.95
C THR A 110 -4.43 21.17 12.04
N LYS A 111 -4.73 21.86 13.14
CA LYS A 111 -4.39 23.28 13.36
C LYS A 111 -3.02 23.50 14.00
N ILE A 112 -2.31 22.43 14.35
CA ILE A 112 -1.02 22.51 15.01
C ILE A 112 0.06 22.95 14.01
N ASN A 113 0.88 23.93 14.40
CA ASN A 113 2.05 24.33 13.63
C ASN A 113 3.16 23.28 13.76
N ARG A 114 3.41 22.52 12.70
CA ARG A 114 4.42 21.47 12.64
C ARG A 114 5.75 22.02 12.11
N ARG A 115 6.86 21.35 12.48
CA ARG A 115 8.20 21.67 11.96
C ARG A 115 8.44 21.09 10.55
N PHE A 116 7.48 20.39 9.98
CA PHE A 116 7.53 19.79 8.64
C PHE A 116 6.22 20.01 7.89
N SER A 117 6.31 20.10 6.57
CA SER A 117 5.12 20.14 5.70
C SER A 117 4.56 18.73 5.46
N VAL A 118 3.26 18.67 5.24
CA VAL A 118 2.56 17.51 4.69
C VAL A 118 1.97 17.97 3.35
N ASP A 119 2.56 17.44 2.28
CA ASP A 119 2.20 17.82 0.93
C ASP A 119 1.34 16.72 0.30
N PHE A 120 0.29 17.10 -0.43
CA PHE A 120 -0.64 16.17 -1.04
C PHE A 120 -0.55 16.21 -2.56
N VAL A 121 -0.55 15.03 -3.18
CA VAL A 121 -0.55 14.83 -4.63
C VAL A 121 -1.75 13.97 -5.00
N GLU A 122 -2.63 14.49 -5.84
CA GLU A 122 -3.77 13.73 -6.34
C GLU A 122 -3.34 12.82 -7.49
N LEU A 123 -3.66 11.54 -7.37
CA LEU A 123 -3.46 10.55 -8.43
C LEU A 123 -4.64 10.57 -9.40
N VAL A 124 -4.31 10.48 -10.68
CA VAL A 124 -5.28 10.44 -11.78
C VAL A 124 -5.03 9.19 -12.62
N ASP A 125 -6.11 8.49 -12.98
CA ASP A 125 -6.03 7.25 -13.76
C ASP A 125 -5.19 7.42 -15.03
N GLY A 126 -4.27 6.50 -15.25
CA GLY A 126 -3.38 6.44 -16.41
C GLY A 126 -2.28 7.52 -16.45
N ARG A 127 -2.21 8.43 -15.48
CA ARG A 127 -1.24 9.52 -15.46
C ARG A 127 -0.08 9.23 -14.50
N ALA A 128 1.15 9.30 -15.04
CA ALA A 128 2.35 9.26 -14.23
C ALA A 128 2.57 10.60 -13.50
N VAL A 129 2.98 10.54 -12.23
CA VAL A 129 3.29 11.70 -11.40
C VAL A 129 4.47 11.43 -10.48
N ARG A 130 5.29 12.45 -10.22
CA ARG A 130 6.39 12.36 -9.27
C ARG A 130 5.89 12.42 -7.83
N VAL A 131 6.25 11.40 -7.02
CA VAL A 131 5.90 11.32 -5.59
C VAL A 131 7.18 11.06 -4.79
N GLY A 132 7.74 12.10 -4.22
CA GLY A 132 9.03 12.00 -3.54
C GLY A 132 10.13 11.44 -4.48
N PRO A 133 10.76 10.30 -4.14
CA PRO A 133 11.84 9.72 -4.95
C PRO A 133 11.34 8.89 -6.15
N ALA A 134 10.04 8.61 -6.24
CA ALA A 134 9.48 7.68 -7.22
C ALA A 134 8.66 8.40 -8.31
N GLU A 135 8.49 7.74 -9.45
CA GLU A 135 7.42 8.02 -10.40
C GLU A 135 6.30 7.00 -10.19
N VAL A 136 5.06 7.49 -10.08
CA VAL A 136 3.88 6.67 -9.76
C VAL A 136 2.85 6.81 -10.84
N THR A 137 2.38 5.68 -11.37
CA THR A 137 1.23 5.61 -12.28
C THR A 137 0.10 4.88 -11.58
N ALA A 138 -1.04 5.55 -11.43
CA ALA A 138 -2.27 4.97 -10.92
C ALA A 138 -3.08 4.38 -12.07
N LEU A 139 -3.70 3.23 -11.85
CA LEU A 139 -4.54 2.52 -12.82
C LEU A 139 -5.87 2.18 -12.15
N GLY A 140 -6.97 2.71 -12.67
CA GLY A 140 -8.31 2.52 -12.10
C GLY A 140 -8.70 1.05 -12.01
N VAL A 141 -9.20 0.64 -10.85
CA VAL A 141 -9.66 -0.74 -10.55
C VAL A 141 -11.07 -0.73 -9.96
N GLU A 142 -11.59 -1.89 -9.60
CA GLU A 142 -12.98 -2.08 -9.16
C GLU A 142 -13.04 -2.38 -7.65
N HIS A 143 -13.25 -1.34 -6.84
CA HIS A 143 -13.41 -1.46 -5.39
C HIS A 143 -14.25 -0.30 -4.82
N ALA A 144 -15.08 -0.55 -3.81
CA ALA A 144 -16.00 0.44 -3.27
C ALA A 144 -15.42 1.16 -2.05
N SER A 145 -14.54 2.14 -2.26
CA SER A 145 -13.83 2.85 -1.18
C SER A 145 -14.27 4.30 -0.93
N GLY A 146 -15.32 4.75 -1.61
CA GLY A 146 -15.82 6.13 -1.51
C GLY A 146 -14.98 7.17 -2.26
N ALA A 147 -13.94 6.72 -2.98
CA ALA A 147 -13.11 7.47 -3.92
C ALA A 147 -12.62 6.49 -5.00
N PRO A 148 -12.13 6.94 -6.17
CA PRO A 148 -11.59 6.04 -7.18
C PRO A 148 -10.47 5.17 -6.59
N PRO A 149 -10.58 3.83 -6.63
CA PRO A 149 -9.51 2.92 -6.21
C PRO A 149 -8.52 2.72 -7.34
N PHE A 150 -7.26 2.49 -6.99
CA PHE A 150 -6.18 2.29 -7.94
C PHE A 150 -5.32 1.06 -7.64
N ALA A 151 -4.94 0.33 -8.70
CA ALA A 151 -3.66 -0.35 -8.70
C ALA A 151 -2.57 0.71 -8.96
N VAL A 152 -1.38 0.51 -8.39
CA VAL A 152 -0.29 1.47 -8.55
C VAL A 152 0.96 0.79 -9.12
N ARG A 153 1.63 1.49 -10.04
CA ARG A 153 2.98 1.18 -10.51
C ARG A 153 3.92 2.23 -9.94
N VAL A 154 4.96 1.79 -9.27
CA VAL A 154 5.95 2.65 -8.61
C VAL A 154 7.31 2.37 -9.21
N GLU A 155 7.82 3.32 -9.98
CA GLU A 155 9.19 3.28 -10.51
C GLU A 155 10.12 3.94 -9.48
N TYR A 156 10.96 3.12 -8.86
CA TYR A 156 11.81 3.52 -7.75
C TYR A 156 13.19 2.86 -7.86
N GLY A 157 14.25 3.68 -7.85
CA GLY A 157 15.63 3.19 -7.92
C GLY A 157 15.94 2.31 -9.14
N GLY A 158 15.30 2.55 -10.29
CA GLY A 158 15.46 1.78 -11.52
C GLY A 158 14.71 0.45 -11.54
N LYS A 159 13.81 0.22 -10.60
CA LYS A 159 12.93 -0.95 -10.49
C LYS A 159 11.48 -0.54 -10.56
N THR A 160 10.63 -1.44 -11.05
CA THR A 160 9.18 -1.27 -11.06
C THR A 160 8.54 -2.23 -10.06
N VAL A 161 7.92 -1.67 -9.03
CA VAL A 161 7.07 -2.39 -8.07
C VAL A 161 5.63 -1.99 -8.32
N SER A 162 4.77 -2.98 -8.53
CA SER A 162 3.33 -2.73 -8.73
C SER A 162 2.52 -3.42 -7.65
N TYR A 163 1.42 -2.79 -7.25
CA TYR A 163 0.47 -3.36 -6.30
C TYR A 163 -0.95 -3.23 -6.84
N SER A 164 -1.71 -4.30 -6.76
CA SER A 164 -3.11 -4.33 -7.23
C SER A 164 -4.03 -3.38 -6.48
N GLY A 165 -3.69 -3.01 -5.23
CA GLY A 165 -4.68 -2.55 -4.27
C GLY A 165 -5.75 -3.62 -4.04
N ASP A 166 -6.85 -3.24 -3.41
CA ASP A 166 -8.03 -4.08 -3.29
C ASP A 166 -8.88 -3.96 -4.54
N THR A 167 -9.24 -5.08 -5.15
CA THR A 167 -10.01 -5.08 -6.39
C THR A 167 -10.52 -6.49 -6.74
N GLN A 168 -11.63 -6.58 -7.43
CA GLN A 168 -11.90 -7.75 -8.24
C GLN A 168 -11.01 -7.77 -9.49
N TRP A 169 -11.03 -8.85 -10.27
CA TRP A 169 -10.26 -8.90 -11.52
C TRP A 169 -10.68 -7.80 -12.50
N THR A 170 -9.69 -7.06 -13.02
CA THR A 170 -9.86 -6.06 -14.08
C THR A 170 -8.67 -6.09 -15.04
N ASP A 171 -8.86 -5.58 -16.27
CA ASP A 171 -7.77 -5.44 -17.24
C ASP A 171 -6.65 -4.49 -16.80
N ALA A 172 -6.92 -3.62 -15.84
CA ALA A 172 -5.93 -2.74 -15.24
C ALA A 172 -4.80 -3.54 -14.57
N LEU A 173 -5.09 -4.75 -14.03
CA LEU A 173 -4.08 -5.60 -13.40
C LEU A 173 -3.05 -6.11 -14.41
N ARG A 174 -3.44 -6.37 -15.67
CA ARG A 174 -2.48 -6.71 -16.73
C ARG A 174 -1.51 -5.57 -16.97
N LYS A 175 -2.04 -4.33 -17.05
CA LYS A 175 -1.21 -3.12 -17.23
C LYS A 175 -0.31 -2.87 -16.02
N ALA A 176 -0.83 -3.10 -14.81
CA ALA A 176 -0.05 -2.97 -13.59
C ALA A 176 1.11 -3.96 -13.55
N ALA A 177 0.88 -5.20 -13.95
CA ALA A 177 1.88 -6.27 -13.95
C ALA A 177 2.90 -6.18 -15.09
N GLU A 178 2.57 -5.51 -16.22
CA GLU A 178 3.39 -5.50 -17.42
C GLU A 178 4.83 -5.02 -17.14
N GLY A 179 5.81 -5.93 -17.29
CA GLY A 179 7.23 -5.63 -17.10
C GLY A 179 7.63 -5.29 -15.65
N ALA A 180 6.75 -5.45 -14.65
CA ALA A 180 7.09 -5.20 -13.27
C ALA A 180 8.19 -6.16 -12.75
N ASP A 181 9.17 -5.65 -12.01
CA ASP A 181 10.15 -6.49 -11.33
C ASP A 181 9.47 -7.28 -10.19
N LEU A 182 8.50 -6.63 -9.52
CA LEU A 182 7.64 -7.26 -8.52
C LEU A 182 6.18 -6.79 -8.72
N PHE A 183 5.26 -7.75 -8.83
CA PHE A 183 3.82 -7.51 -8.78
C PHE A 183 3.28 -8.07 -7.46
N ILE A 184 2.77 -7.21 -6.62
CA ILE A 184 2.10 -7.54 -5.38
C ILE A 184 0.61 -7.61 -5.69
N ALA A 185 -0.03 -8.74 -5.42
CA ALA A 185 -1.44 -8.95 -5.72
C ALA A 185 -2.23 -9.25 -4.45
N GLU A 186 -3.41 -8.63 -4.32
CA GLU A 186 -4.41 -9.10 -3.38
C GLU A 186 -4.81 -10.54 -3.70
N ALA A 187 -5.06 -11.36 -2.68
CA ALA A 187 -5.76 -12.64 -2.80
C ALA A 187 -6.60 -12.86 -1.54
N TYR A 188 -7.79 -12.25 -1.49
CA TYR A 188 -8.58 -12.22 -0.26
C TYR A 188 -9.15 -13.58 0.11
N PHE A 189 -9.77 -14.28 -0.85
CA PHE A 189 -10.28 -15.65 -0.67
C PHE A 189 -9.52 -16.64 -1.54
N PHE A 190 -9.60 -17.94 -1.18
CA PHE A 190 -8.99 -18.99 -1.99
C PHE A 190 -9.76 -19.23 -3.31
N GLU A 191 -11.09 -19.45 -3.22
CA GLU A 191 -11.94 -19.69 -4.40
C GLU A 191 -13.28 -18.96 -4.35
N LYS A 192 -13.64 -18.40 -3.18
CA LYS A 192 -14.91 -17.69 -3.01
C LYS A 192 -14.85 -16.35 -3.72
N GLN A 193 -15.63 -16.21 -4.79
CA GLN A 193 -15.77 -14.94 -5.50
C GLN A 193 -16.71 -14.01 -4.75
N ILE A 194 -16.20 -12.84 -4.43
CA ILE A 194 -17.00 -11.72 -3.89
C ILE A 194 -16.74 -10.48 -4.73
N LYS A 195 -17.73 -9.60 -4.76
CA LYS A 195 -17.57 -8.32 -5.43
C LYS A 195 -16.47 -7.50 -4.74
N TYR A 196 -15.64 -6.84 -5.54
CA TYR A 196 -14.60 -5.90 -5.12
C TYR A 196 -13.32 -6.51 -4.51
N HIS A 197 -13.20 -7.82 -4.40
CA HIS A 197 -11.98 -8.48 -3.94
C HIS A 197 -11.59 -9.63 -4.87
N LEU A 198 -10.30 -9.83 -5.04
CA LEU A 198 -9.72 -10.88 -5.87
C LEU A 198 -9.62 -12.18 -5.07
N ASP A 199 -10.02 -13.29 -5.66
CA ASP A 199 -9.76 -14.61 -5.15
C ASP A 199 -8.56 -15.26 -5.87
N PHE A 200 -7.92 -16.23 -5.21
CA PHE A 200 -6.72 -16.87 -5.75
C PHE A 200 -7.00 -17.66 -7.02
N ARG A 201 -8.15 -18.35 -7.14
CA ARG A 201 -8.48 -19.12 -8.33
C ARG A 201 -8.67 -18.24 -9.55
N THR A 202 -9.32 -17.10 -9.40
CA THR A 202 -9.41 -16.10 -10.48
C THR A 202 -8.04 -15.57 -10.86
N LEU A 203 -7.19 -15.23 -9.89
CA LEU A 203 -5.82 -14.79 -10.16
C LEU A 203 -5.00 -15.87 -10.87
N GLN A 204 -5.13 -17.14 -10.46
CA GLN A 204 -4.47 -18.28 -11.08
C GLN A 204 -4.92 -18.49 -12.53
N ALA A 205 -6.22 -18.35 -12.82
CA ALA A 205 -6.76 -18.48 -14.17
C ALA A 205 -6.19 -17.41 -15.13
N HIS A 206 -5.89 -16.22 -14.64
CA HIS A 206 -5.32 -15.13 -15.42
C HIS A 206 -3.79 -14.99 -15.29
N ARG A 207 -3.12 -15.93 -14.60
CA ARG A 207 -1.69 -15.82 -14.30
C ARG A 207 -0.80 -15.62 -15.52
N SER A 208 -1.11 -16.27 -16.65
CA SER A 208 -0.35 -16.15 -17.90
C SER A 208 -0.44 -14.77 -18.55
N GLU A 209 -1.41 -13.97 -18.15
CA GLU A 209 -1.62 -12.60 -18.62
C GLU A 209 -0.86 -11.55 -17.80
N LEU A 210 -0.39 -11.93 -16.61
CA LEU A 210 0.36 -11.07 -15.69
C LEU A 210 1.87 -11.17 -15.98
N ARG A 211 2.36 -10.31 -16.89
CA ARG A 211 3.75 -10.34 -17.38
C ARG A 211 4.71 -9.61 -16.42
N CYS A 212 4.86 -10.11 -15.20
CA CYS A 212 5.82 -9.66 -14.22
C CYS A 212 6.96 -10.67 -14.03
N ARG A 213 8.08 -10.22 -13.45
CA ARG A 213 9.23 -11.11 -13.15
C ARG A 213 8.97 -11.95 -11.90
N ARG A 214 8.33 -11.37 -10.89
CA ARG A 214 7.97 -12.03 -9.63
C ARG A 214 6.59 -11.56 -9.20
N MET A 215 5.78 -12.48 -8.65
CA MET A 215 4.49 -12.16 -8.06
C MET A 215 4.46 -12.63 -6.61
N VAL A 216 3.88 -11.80 -5.73
CA VAL A 216 3.70 -12.09 -4.30
C VAL A 216 2.27 -11.74 -3.92
N LEU A 217 1.63 -12.62 -3.14
CA LEU A 217 0.27 -12.42 -2.65
C LEU A 217 0.28 -11.76 -1.29
N THR A 218 -0.69 -10.89 -1.06
CA THR A 218 -0.91 -10.18 0.20
C THR A 218 -2.39 -10.01 0.49
N HIS A 219 -2.77 -9.38 1.59
CA HIS A 219 -4.16 -9.10 1.94
C HIS A 219 -5.01 -10.37 2.09
N LEU A 220 -4.41 -11.42 2.68
CA LEU A 220 -5.00 -12.75 2.77
C LEU A 220 -6.00 -12.83 3.94
N SER A 221 -7.25 -13.19 3.66
CA SER A 221 -8.25 -13.48 4.70
C SER A 221 -7.93 -14.78 5.47
N ALA A 222 -8.65 -15.00 6.56
CA ALA A 222 -8.55 -16.26 7.30
C ALA A 222 -8.88 -17.49 6.44
N ASP A 223 -9.73 -17.34 5.43
CA ASP A 223 -10.04 -18.40 4.45
C ASP A 223 -8.80 -18.72 3.60
N MET A 224 -8.21 -17.72 2.98
CA MET A 224 -7.02 -17.88 2.14
C MET A 224 -5.83 -18.45 2.97
N LEU A 225 -5.68 -18.03 4.22
CA LEU A 225 -4.62 -18.53 5.10
C LEU A 225 -4.76 -20.03 5.41
N ARG A 226 -5.98 -20.57 5.50
CA ARG A 226 -6.19 -22.02 5.68
C ARG A 226 -5.76 -22.85 4.48
N HIS A 227 -5.82 -22.28 3.28
CA HIS A 227 -5.46 -22.95 2.03
C HIS A 227 -4.03 -22.65 1.57
N ARG A 228 -3.22 -22.01 2.41
CA ARG A 228 -1.88 -21.55 2.02
C ARG A 228 -0.97 -22.66 1.48
N SER A 229 -1.10 -23.89 1.97
CA SER A 229 -0.34 -25.05 1.48
C SER A 229 -0.71 -25.50 0.06
N GLU A 230 -1.85 -25.03 -0.46
CA GLU A 230 -2.34 -25.32 -1.81
C GLU A 230 -1.96 -24.22 -2.82
N VAL A 231 -1.30 -23.14 -2.33
CA VAL A 231 -0.94 -21.98 -3.15
C VAL A 231 0.49 -22.13 -3.65
N ASP A 232 0.64 -22.11 -4.97
CA ASP A 232 1.93 -22.22 -5.68
C ASP A 232 2.61 -20.86 -5.95
N VAL A 233 2.11 -19.81 -5.31
CA VAL A 233 2.64 -18.44 -5.38
C VAL A 233 3.12 -18.01 -4.00
N GLU A 234 4.20 -17.28 -3.96
CA GLU A 234 4.72 -16.71 -2.70
C GLU A 234 3.67 -15.83 -2.03
N CYS A 235 3.49 -16.00 -0.72
CA CYS A 235 2.62 -15.18 0.10
C CYS A 235 3.47 -14.36 1.07
N ALA A 236 3.23 -13.07 1.12
CA ALA A 236 3.91 -12.18 2.06
C ALA A 236 3.51 -12.49 3.51
N GLU A 237 4.44 -12.24 4.42
CA GLU A 237 4.24 -12.18 5.87
C GLU A 237 4.78 -10.86 6.38
N ASP A 238 4.31 -10.43 7.57
CA ASP A 238 4.84 -9.23 8.21
C ASP A 238 6.36 -9.38 8.43
N GLY A 239 7.12 -8.39 7.98
CA GLY A 239 8.58 -8.40 8.02
C GLY A 239 9.25 -9.03 6.80
N THR A 240 8.53 -9.69 5.88
CA THR A 240 9.12 -10.25 4.63
C THR A 240 9.86 -9.17 3.86
N ILE A 241 11.11 -9.45 3.45
CA ILE A 241 11.94 -8.57 2.63
C ILE A 241 12.24 -9.24 1.29
N ILE A 242 12.04 -8.52 0.22
CA ILE A 242 12.35 -8.94 -1.15
C ILE A 242 13.37 -7.98 -1.74
N SER A 243 14.53 -8.49 -2.11
CA SER A 243 15.56 -7.73 -2.83
C SER A 243 15.35 -7.79 -4.35
N LEU A 244 15.45 -6.63 -5.04
CA LEU A 244 15.24 -6.48 -6.49
C LEU A 244 16.50 -5.99 -7.21
#